data_9205cf3eba7141819ed8590a10b15255
#
_entry.id   9205cf3eba7141819ed8590a10b15255
#
_cell.length_a   1.000
_cell.length_b   1.000
_cell.length_c   1.000
_cell.angle_alpha   90.00
_cell.angle_beta   90.00
_cell.angle_gamma   90.00
#
_symmetry.space_group_name_H-M   'P 1'
#
loop_
_entity.id
_entity.type
_entity.pdbx_description
1 polymer ?
#
loop_
_entity_poly.entity_id
_entity_poly.type
_entity_poly.pdbx_seq_one_letter_code
_entity_poly.pdbx_strand_id
1 'polypeptide(L)'
;MKILKAKIFIFAVLFLFLFFFSNDFGLIDVEKTAIITAIAVDLNDDEYEVTAQIAVPEANDTNTENKKAQISGSGKTVGAAIKNLGNTSGWYPKLEFCNLIIFGNKFKDTNIIKVLDYFTKTLRIQDSATPVLAEKKAKDILSAATPLDNISSFALQKVLFKSPGFDRDVFETDIRRFSSGYYSISSSSMMPLVKIVNQEDNENGSSSGGASGSESGSGGGKESSGGSKNGHSLFDARTTMLFKDGFVTGELNVQETFTLNMLYANYSGSTISLQNVKSADDDAHNYLLTVKQCTPKVWLNTKDDKLVLEIRLDVYCKISDQNATASDSTYSKNPPLPQAVKEKA
;
A
#
# COMPACT_ATOMS: atom_id res chain seq x y z
N MET A 1 45.48 53.72 25.79
CA MET A 1 44.09 54.05 25.51
C MET A 1 43.55 53.48 24.20
N LYS A 2 44.28 53.53 23.07
CA LYS A 2 43.87 52.99 21.77
C LYS A 2 43.64 51.47 21.77
N ILE A 3 44.54 50.72 22.41
CA ILE A 3 44.45 49.22 22.47
C ILE A 3 43.25 48.74 23.29
N LEU A 4 42.89 49.45 24.37
CA LEU A 4 41.73 49.14 25.17
C LEU A 4 40.41 49.34 24.40
N LYS A 5 40.31 50.43 23.62
CA LYS A 5 39.16 50.73 22.76
C LYS A 5 38.99 49.67 21.66
N ALA A 6 40.10 49.19 21.06
CA ALA A 6 40.07 48.14 20.04
C ALA A 6 39.59 46.79 20.66
N LYS A 7 40.01 46.42 21.85
CA LYS A 7 39.56 45.20 22.56
C LYS A 7 38.04 45.27 22.86
N ILE A 8 37.58 46.43 23.35
CA ILE A 8 36.16 46.64 23.63
C ILE A 8 35.31 46.53 22.35
N PHE A 9 35.78 47.08 21.25
CA PHE A 9 35.13 47.01 19.96
C PHE A 9 35.01 45.57 19.44
N ILE A 10 36.12 44.79 19.51
CA ILE A 10 36.15 43.39 19.12
C ILE A 10 35.17 42.57 19.99
N PHE A 11 35.13 42.83 21.30
CA PHE A 11 34.21 42.15 22.21
C PHE A 11 32.75 42.51 21.92
N ALA A 12 32.45 43.76 21.58
CA ALA A 12 31.12 44.21 21.19
C ALA A 12 30.64 43.56 19.86
N VAL A 13 31.55 43.47 18.87
CA VAL A 13 31.26 42.78 17.60
C VAL A 13 31.06 41.29 17.82
N LEU A 14 31.87 40.63 18.63
CA LEU A 14 31.73 39.23 18.97
C LEU A 14 30.39 38.96 19.70
N PHE A 15 30.02 39.84 20.64
CA PHE A 15 28.78 39.75 21.39
C PHE A 15 27.57 39.96 20.46
N LEU A 16 27.65 40.93 19.54
CA LEU A 16 26.61 41.16 18.55
C LEU A 16 26.47 39.97 17.60
N PHE A 17 27.57 39.38 17.18
CA PHE A 17 27.58 38.17 16.36
C PHE A 17 26.93 36.99 17.10
N LEU A 18 27.31 36.72 18.37
CA LEU A 18 26.69 35.70 19.19
C LEU A 18 25.17 35.94 19.37
N PHE A 19 24.79 37.21 19.60
CA PHE A 19 23.38 37.56 19.75
C PHE A 19 22.56 37.30 18.46
N PHE A 20 23.09 37.63 17.28
CA PHE A 20 22.42 37.35 16.01
C PHE A 20 22.40 35.88 15.67
N PHE A 21 23.43 35.13 16.00
CA PHE A 21 23.49 33.68 15.73
C PHE A 21 22.81 32.81 16.80
N SER A 22 22.59 33.33 18.03
CA SER A 22 21.86 32.61 19.06
C SER A 22 20.34 32.79 18.99
N ASN A 23 19.86 33.72 18.18
CA ASN A 23 18.43 33.88 17.94
C ASN A 23 17.97 32.90 16.89
N ASP A 24 17.47 31.78 17.37
CA ASP A 24 16.80 30.73 16.63
C ASP A 24 15.41 31.20 16.19
N PHE A 25 15.37 32.13 15.23
CA PHE A 25 14.12 32.66 14.71
C PHE A 25 13.42 31.60 13.87
N GLY A 26 12.34 31.01 14.40
CA GLY A 26 11.40 30.21 13.63
C GLY A 26 11.62 28.71 13.70
N LEU A 27 12.41 28.19 14.60
CA LEU A 27 12.42 26.75 14.87
C LEU A 27 11.13 26.35 15.55
N ILE A 28 10.44 25.40 14.92
CA ILE A 28 9.29 24.76 15.51
C ILE A 28 9.84 23.85 16.62
N ASP A 29 9.32 24.03 17.82
CA ASP A 29 9.67 23.24 18.99
C ASP A 29 9.41 21.76 18.70
N VAL A 30 10.47 20.94 18.81
CA VAL A 30 10.38 19.49 18.53
C VAL A 30 9.33 18.83 19.43
N GLU A 31 9.17 19.36 20.66
CA GLU A 31 8.17 18.85 21.61
C GLU A 31 6.73 19.08 21.15
N LYS A 32 6.50 20.02 20.24
CA LYS A 32 5.18 20.32 19.66
C LYS A 32 4.97 19.73 18.26
N THR A 33 5.87 18.85 17.83
CA THR A 33 5.85 18.28 16.49
C THR A 33 5.27 16.87 16.51
N ALA A 34 4.21 16.65 15.74
CA ALA A 34 3.64 15.32 15.53
C ALA A 34 4.27 14.67 14.30
N ILE A 35 4.97 13.55 14.49
CA ILE A 35 5.54 12.76 13.39
C ILE A 35 4.43 11.92 12.78
N ILE A 36 4.04 12.26 11.55
CA ILE A 36 2.98 11.57 10.81
C ILE A 36 3.60 10.47 9.96
N THR A 37 3.12 9.24 10.15
CA THR A 37 3.56 8.05 9.40
C THR A 37 2.69 7.76 8.19
N ALA A 38 1.40 8.06 8.29
CA ALA A 38 0.44 7.88 7.20
C ALA A 38 -0.70 8.92 7.30
N ILE A 39 -1.27 9.21 6.15
CA ILE A 39 -2.45 10.06 6.01
C ILE A 39 -3.54 9.29 5.29
N ALA A 40 -4.75 9.33 5.85
CA ALA A 40 -5.98 8.94 5.18
C ALA A 40 -6.73 10.19 4.73
N VAL A 41 -7.20 10.18 3.49
CA VAL A 41 -8.00 11.25 2.90
C VAL A 41 -9.33 10.67 2.48
N ASP A 42 -10.39 11.08 3.15
CA ASP A 42 -11.76 10.75 2.80
C ASP A 42 -12.49 11.99 2.25
N LEU A 43 -13.45 11.76 1.37
CA LEU A 43 -14.31 12.81 0.85
C LEU A 43 -15.70 12.61 1.45
N ASN A 44 -16.18 13.59 2.22
CA ASN A 44 -17.52 13.61 2.79
C ASN A 44 -18.29 14.78 2.17
N ASP A 45 -19.22 14.45 1.27
CA ASP A 45 -19.96 15.40 0.42
C ASP A 45 -19.00 16.38 -0.30
N ASP A 46 -18.92 17.64 0.12
CA ASP A 46 -18.03 18.66 -0.48
C ASP A 46 -16.80 18.97 0.41
N GLU A 47 -16.54 18.20 1.45
CA GLU A 47 -15.42 18.42 2.36
C GLU A 47 -14.47 17.24 2.41
N TYR A 48 -13.17 17.55 2.48
CA TYR A 48 -12.13 16.57 2.73
C TYR A 48 -11.98 16.35 4.23
N GLU A 49 -12.04 15.09 4.66
CA GLU A 49 -11.62 14.67 5.98
C GLU A 49 -10.22 14.05 5.87
N VAL A 50 -9.25 14.64 6.57
CA VAL A 50 -7.89 14.13 6.63
C VAL A 50 -7.65 13.57 8.02
N THR A 51 -7.27 12.29 8.10
CA THR A 51 -6.87 11.61 9.32
C THR A 51 -5.39 11.29 9.26
N ALA A 52 -4.63 11.78 10.21
CA ALA A 52 -3.19 11.51 10.33
C ALA A 52 -2.95 10.45 11.41
N GLN A 53 -2.10 9.48 11.10
CA GLN A 53 -1.58 8.53 12.07
C GLN A 53 -0.21 9.01 12.57
N ILE A 54 -0.08 9.14 13.89
CA ILE A 54 1.10 9.68 14.54
C ILE A 54 1.90 8.54 15.17
N ALA A 55 3.22 8.55 14.96
CA ALA A 55 4.12 7.70 15.71
C ALA A 55 4.33 8.32 17.11
N VAL A 56 3.80 7.66 18.12
CA VAL A 56 4.08 8.00 19.52
C VAL A 56 5.16 7.06 20.00
N PRO A 57 6.30 7.57 20.55
CA PRO A 57 7.30 6.72 21.18
C PRO A 57 6.64 5.92 22.32
N GLU A 58 6.87 4.62 22.37
CA GLU A 58 6.40 3.80 23.48
C GLU A 58 7.15 4.26 24.77
N ALA A 59 6.42 4.87 25.68
CA ALA A 59 6.90 4.99 27.05
C ALA A 59 6.80 3.59 27.69
N ASN A 60 7.83 3.20 28.45
CA ASN A 60 7.97 1.88 29.13
C ASN A 60 6.88 1.59 30.20
N ASP A 61 5.66 2.02 30.00
CA ASP A 61 4.55 1.79 30.91
C ASP A 61 3.83 0.49 30.55
N THR A 62 3.90 -0.47 31.45
CA THR A 62 3.30 -1.81 31.41
C THR A 62 1.77 -1.84 31.34
N ASN A 63 1.10 -0.71 31.22
CA ASN A 63 -0.37 -0.57 31.17
C ASN A 63 -0.86 0.13 29.90
N THR A 64 -0.18 -0.01 28.80
CA THR A 64 -0.58 0.62 27.55
C THR A 64 -1.55 -0.28 26.77
N GLU A 65 -2.83 -0.05 26.93
CA GLU A 65 -3.72 -0.14 25.79
C GLU A 65 -3.09 0.73 24.70
N ASN A 66 -2.67 0.10 23.61
CA ASN A 66 -1.98 0.71 22.47
C ASN A 66 -2.74 1.94 21.99
N LYS A 67 -2.37 3.12 22.47
CA LYS A 67 -2.97 4.39 22.04
C LYS A 67 -2.51 4.66 20.61
N LYS A 68 -3.32 4.18 19.65
CA LYS A 68 -3.21 4.61 18.27
C LYS A 68 -3.52 6.10 18.24
N ALA A 69 -2.48 6.93 18.24
CA ALA A 69 -2.67 8.36 18.12
C ALA A 69 -3.09 8.68 16.70
N GLN A 70 -4.37 9.03 16.55
CA GLN A 70 -4.94 9.50 15.30
C GLN A 70 -5.59 10.85 15.55
N ILE A 71 -5.39 11.75 14.62
CA ILE A 71 -5.99 13.09 14.65
C ILE A 71 -6.65 13.31 13.30
N SER A 72 -7.87 13.81 13.33
CA SER A 72 -8.63 14.13 12.12
C SER A 72 -8.90 15.63 12.02
N GLY A 73 -8.93 16.14 10.79
CA GLY A 73 -9.33 17.50 10.49
C GLY A 73 -10.12 17.54 9.20
N SER A 74 -11.10 18.43 9.11
CA SER A 74 -11.93 18.60 7.91
C SER A 74 -11.73 19.96 7.28
N GLY A 75 -11.98 20.06 5.97
CA GLY A 75 -11.87 21.32 5.24
C GLY A 75 -12.29 21.19 3.78
N LYS A 76 -12.58 22.32 3.13
CA LYS A 76 -12.94 22.36 1.70
C LYS A 76 -11.77 22.03 0.76
N THR A 77 -10.57 22.01 1.28
CA THR A 77 -9.35 21.57 0.58
C THR A 77 -8.51 20.69 1.51
N VAL A 78 -7.69 19.83 0.96
CA VAL A 78 -6.78 18.98 1.75
C VAL A 78 -5.86 19.84 2.62
N GLY A 79 -5.35 20.94 2.10
CA GLY A 79 -4.52 21.87 2.87
C GLY A 79 -5.26 22.50 4.05
N ALA A 80 -6.54 22.87 3.87
CA ALA A 80 -7.37 23.40 4.94
C ALA A 80 -7.64 22.33 6.01
N ALA A 81 -7.91 21.08 5.60
CA ALA A 81 -8.11 19.96 6.51
C ALA A 81 -6.86 19.68 7.37
N ILE A 82 -5.66 19.68 6.75
CA ILE A 82 -4.39 19.50 7.46
C ILE A 82 -4.10 20.67 8.41
N LYS A 83 -4.40 21.89 7.99
CA LYS A 83 -4.27 23.06 8.86
C LYS A 83 -5.21 22.98 10.07
N ASN A 84 -6.46 22.56 9.85
CA ASN A 84 -7.43 22.39 10.91
C ASN A 84 -7.02 21.25 11.85
N LEU A 85 -6.44 20.16 11.34
CA LEU A 85 -5.87 19.09 12.13
C LEU A 85 -4.82 19.63 13.12
N GLY A 86 -3.89 20.46 12.64
CA GLY A 86 -2.91 21.12 13.50
C GLY A 86 -3.53 22.07 14.53
N ASN A 87 -4.49 22.89 14.11
CA ASN A 87 -5.17 23.83 14.99
C ASN A 87 -5.95 23.16 16.11
N THR A 88 -6.61 22.03 15.79
CA THR A 88 -7.44 21.28 16.75
C THR A 88 -6.58 20.48 17.72
N SER A 89 -5.48 19.92 17.26
CA SER A 89 -4.59 19.12 18.09
C SER A 89 -3.58 19.93 18.91
N GLY A 90 -3.28 21.16 18.50
CA GLY A 90 -2.20 21.97 19.06
C GLY A 90 -0.80 21.50 18.67
N TRP A 91 -0.69 20.48 17.80
CA TRP A 91 0.58 19.93 17.31
C TRP A 91 0.86 20.38 15.89
N TYR A 92 2.14 20.62 15.59
CA TYR A 92 2.55 20.89 14.23
C TYR A 92 2.70 19.56 13.45
N PRO A 93 1.90 19.35 12.39
CA PRO A 93 1.95 18.10 11.63
C PRO A 93 3.21 18.06 10.74
N LYS A 94 4.12 17.15 11.02
CA LYS A 94 5.35 16.92 10.26
C LYS A 94 5.16 15.76 9.29
N LEU A 95 5.10 16.08 8.01
CA LEU A 95 4.75 15.15 6.92
C LEU A 95 5.98 14.51 6.24
N GLU A 96 7.20 14.92 6.58
CA GLU A 96 8.43 14.42 5.96
C GLU A 96 8.64 12.91 6.20
N PHE A 97 7.99 12.36 7.22
CA PHE A 97 8.04 10.92 7.53
C PHE A 97 6.80 10.15 7.06
N CYS A 98 5.90 10.84 6.37
CA CYS A 98 4.69 10.22 5.83
C CYS A 98 5.04 9.38 4.60
N ASN A 99 4.97 8.06 4.74
CA ASN A 99 5.30 7.10 3.70
C ASN A 99 4.07 6.51 3.00
N LEU A 100 2.86 6.86 3.46
CA LEU A 100 1.62 6.25 2.98
C LEU A 100 0.50 7.30 2.89
N ILE A 101 -0.14 7.37 1.73
CA ILE A 101 -1.33 8.19 1.51
C ILE A 101 -2.46 7.26 1.10
N ILE A 102 -3.51 7.22 1.91
CA ILE A 102 -4.67 6.36 1.69
C ILE A 102 -5.84 7.23 1.23
N PHE A 103 -6.39 6.93 0.07
CA PHE A 103 -7.58 7.59 -0.46
C PHE A 103 -8.82 6.75 -0.19
N GLY A 104 -9.91 7.35 0.26
CA GLY A 104 -11.17 6.66 0.49
C GLY A 104 -11.88 6.28 -0.81
N ASN A 105 -12.90 5.41 -0.70
CA ASN A 105 -13.62 4.85 -1.85
C ASN A 105 -14.31 5.90 -2.74
N LYS A 106 -14.72 7.05 -2.21
CA LYS A 106 -15.34 8.12 -3.01
C LYS A 106 -14.40 8.73 -4.07
N PHE A 107 -13.09 8.48 -3.95
CA PHE A 107 -12.12 8.85 -4.98
C PHE A 107 -12.18 7.95 -6.23
N LYS A 108 -12.98 6.88 -6.23
CA LYS A 108 -13.29 6.12 -7.46
C LYS A 108 -14.01 7.00 -8.48
N ASP A 109 -14.87 7.91 -8.02
CA ASP A 109 -15.71 8.78 -8.86
C ASP A 109 -15.17 10.21 -8.98
N THR A 110 -14.01 10.49 -8.39
CA THR A 110 -13.44 11.84 -8.30
C THR A 110 -12.04 11.88 -8.87
N ASN A 111 -11.66 13.01 -9.49
CA ASN A 111 -10.31 13.20 -9.99
C ASN A 111 -9.30 13.28 -8.82
N ILE A 112 -8.51 12.22 -8.65
CA ILE A 112 -7.56 12.07 -7.55
C ILE A 112 -6.37 13.04 -7.65
N ILE A 113 -6.06 13.51 -8.87
CA ILE A 113 -4.92 14.39 -9.13
C ILE A 113 -5.05 15.71 -8.39
N LYS A 114 -6.26 16.23 -8.26
CA LYS A 114 -6.51 17.48 -7.52
C LYS A 114 -5.99 17.41 -6.08
N VAL A 115 -6.09 16.24 -5.49
CA VAL A 115 -5.61 15.99 -4.12
C VAL A 115 -4.13 15.65 -4.11
N LEU A 116 -3.70 14.81 -5.04
CA LEU A 116 -2.29 14.42 -5.15
C LEU A 116 -1.37 15.61 -5.43
N ASP A 117 -1.83 16.58 -6.24
CA ASP A 117 -1.14 17.82 -6.51
C ASP A 117 -0.78 18.61 -5.25
N TYR A 118 -1.63 18.59 -4.24
CA TYR A 118 -1.33 19.22 -2.96
C TYR A 118 -0.08 18.59 -2.32
N PHE A 119 -0.02 17.29 -2.30
CA PHE A 119 1.09 16.56 -1.70
C PHE A 119 2.39 16.74 -2.48
N THR A 120 2.35 16.72 -3.80
CA THR A 120 3.52 16.91 -4.65
C THR A 120 4.04 18.34 -4.61
N LYS A 121 3.16 19.34 -4.57
CA LYS A 121 3.54 20.76 -4.58
C LYS A 121 4.04 21.26 -3.24
N THR A 122 3.59 20.66 -2.14
CA THR A 122 3.96 21.12 -0.79
C THR A 122 5.39 20.75 -0.42
N LEU A 123 6.02 19.83 -1.14
CA LEU A 123 7.39 19.31 -0.93
C LEU A 123 7.68 18.83 0.52
N ARG A 124 6.63 18.50 1.26
CA ARG A 124 6.73 18.04 2.65
C ARG A 124 6.58 16.54 2.79
N ILE A 125 5.90 15.90 1.83
CA ILE A 125 5.82 14.44 1.74
C ILE A 125 6.88 13.95 0.77
N GLN A 126 7.49 12.81 1.08
CA GLN A 126 8.49 12.21 0.21
C GLN A 126 7.83 11.72 -1.10
N ASP A 127 8.48 11.93 -2.22
CA ASP A 127 8.02 11.44 -3.53
C ASP A 127 7.91 9.91 -3.59
N SER A 128 8.63 9.23 -2.69
CA SER A 128 8.60 7.77 -2.50
C SER A 128 7.41 7.30 -1.66
N ALA A 129 6.59 8.20 -1.12
CA ALA A 129 5.38 7.80 -0.41
C ALA A 129 4.42 7.04 -1.33
N THR A 130 3.78 6.00 -0.79
CA THR A 130 2.90 5.11 -1.56
C THR A 130 1.46 5.61 -1.52
N PRO A 131 0.86 5.94 -2.66
CA PRO A 131 -0.56 6.19 -2.75
C PRO A 131 -1.31 4.86 -2.86
N VAL A 132 -2.38 4.69 -2.10
CA VAL A 132 -3.28 3.53 -2.15
C VAL A 132 -4.74 3.97 -2.12
N LEU A 133 -5.62 3.19 -2.74
CA LEU A 133 -7.06 3.38 -2.63
C LEU A 133 -7.64 2.40 -1.62
N ALA A 134 -8.52 2.85 -0.74
CA ALA A 134 -9.26 2.00 0.18
C ALA A 134 -10.54 1.48 -0.47
N GLU A 135 -10.91 0.23 -0.19
CA GLU A 135 -12.20 -0.32 -0.63
C GLU A 135 -13.39 0.43 0.00
N LYS A 136 -13.22 0.88 1.25
CA LYS A 136 -14.19 1.67 2.03
C LYS A 136 -13.59 3.01 2.42
N LYS A 137 -13.77 3.46 3.66
CA LYS A 137 -13.15 4.68 4.16
C LYS A 137 -11.66 4.48 4.42
N ALA A 138 -10.87 5.46 4.04
CA ALA A 138 -9.42 5.45 4.29
C ALA A 138 -9.11 5.50 5.80
N LYS A 139 -9.89 6.21 6.58
CA LYS A 139 -9.79 6.29 8.02
C LYS A 139 -9.89 4.92 8.71
N ASP A 140 -10.74 4.02 8.19
CA ASP A 140 -10.93 2.69 8.77
C ASP A 140 -9.65 1.85 8.70
N ILE A 141 -8.85 2.02 7.64
CA ILE A 141 -7.54 1.35 7.49
C ILE A 141 -6.57 1.77 8.59
N LEU A 142 -6.50 3.08 8.88
CA LEU A 142 -5.65 3.57 9.96
C LEU A 142 -6.14 3.12 11.35
N SER A 143 -7.45 2.94 11.49
CA SER A 143 -8.08 2.53 12.75
C SER A 143 -8.04 1.01 12.98
N ALA A 144 -7.70 0.22 11.94
CA ALA A 144 -7.69 -1.24 12.01
C ALA A 144 -6.73 -1.76 13.10
N ALA A 145 -7.18 -2.74 13.88
CA ALA A 145 -6.35 -3.42 14.88
C ALA A 145 -5.61 -4.57 14.20
N THR A 146 -4.29 -4.43 14.04
CA THR A 146 -3.45 -5.46 13.40
C THR A 146 -2.77 -6.33 14.45
N PRO A 147 -2.58 -7.65 14.18
CA PRO A 147 -2.11 -8.59 15.20
C PRO A 147 -0.62 -8.43 15.54
N LEU A 148 0.19 -7.93 14.61
CA LEU A 148 1.64 -7.92 14.76
C LEU A 148 2.23 -6.51 14.92
N ASP A 149 1.50 -5.49 14.53
CA ASP A 149 1.96 -4.10 14.58
C ASP A 149 0.95 -3.23 15.30
N ASN A 150 1.41 -2.44 16.27
CA ASN A 150 0.57 -1.50 16.99
C ASN A 150 0.11 -0.33 16.13
N ILE A 151 0.85 -0.04 15.04
CA ILE A 151 0.58 1.04 14.11
C ILE A 151 0.15 0.45 12.77
N SER A 152 -1.11 0.66 12.40
CA SER A 152 -1.74 0.07 11.19
C SER A 152 -0.98 0.43 9.90
N SER A 153 -0.43 1.64 9.80
CA SER A 153 0.35 2.06 8.63
C SER A 153 1.62 1.23 8.45
N PHE A 154 2.29 0.80 9.53
CA PHE A 154 3.47 -0.07 9.43
C PHE A 154 3.10 -1.48 8.99
N ALA A 155 1.97 -2.01 9.50
CA ALA A 155 1.45 -3.29 9.02
C ALA A 155 1.12 -3.23 7.52
N LEU A 156 0.44 -2.18 7.08
CA LEU A 156 0.11 -2.01 5.67
C LEU A 156 1.35 -1.82 4.80
N GLN A 157 2.35 -1.05 5.24
CA GLN A 157 3.61 -0.90 4.52
C GLN A 157 4.32 -2.25 4.30
N LYS A 158 4.31 -3.15 5.29
CA LYS A 158 4.87 -4.51 5.14
C LYS A 158 4.11 -5.35 4.10
N VAL A 159 2.80 -5.13 3.94
CA VAL A 159 2.01 -5.78 2.88
C VAL A 159 2.33 -5.21 1.51
N LEU A 160 2.48 -3.88 1.40
CA LEU A 160 2.76 -3.19 0.14
C LEU A 160 4.19 -3.42 -0.36
N PHE A 161 5.18 -3.46 0.55
CA PHE A 161 6.60 -3.62 0.24
C PHE A 161 7.12 -4.94 0.83
N LYS A 162 6.77 -6.04 0.18
CA LYS A 162 7.23 -7.36 0.62
C LYS A 162 8.73 -7.51 0.41
N SER A 163 9.40 -8.05 1.41
CA SER A 163 10.83 -8.37 1.34
C SER A 163 11.11 -9.41 0.25
N PRO A 164 12.33 -9.44 -0.31
CA PRO A 164 12.74 -10.51 -1.23
C PRO A 164 12.49 -11.90 -0.63
N GLY A 165 11.85 -12.79 -1.39
CA GLY A 165 11.47 -14.13 -0.94
C GLY A 165 9.99 -14.31 -0.60
N PHE A 166 9.22 -13.23 -0.52
CA PHE A 166 7.77 -13.27 -0.48
C PHE A 166 7.16 -13.04 -1.88
N ASP A 167 5.93 -13.52 -2.06
CA ASP A 167 5.21 -13.32 -3.31
C ASP A 167 4.96 -11.84 -3.58
N ARG A 168 5.33 -11.38 -4.77
CA ARG A 168 5.13 -10.01 -5.23
C ARG A 168 3.79 -9.87 -5.95
N ASP A 169 2.70 -10.10 -5.23
CA ASP A 169 1.35 -10.06 -5.78
C ASP A 169 0.75 -8.65 -5.76
N VAL A 170 1.38 -7.72 -5.03
CA VAL A 170 0.94 -6.33 -4.94
C VAL A 170 1.64 -5.48 -5.99
N PHE A 171 0.89 -4.58 -6.63
CA PHE A 171 1.47 -3.61 -7.55
C PHE A 171 2.18 -2.49 -6.77
N GLU A 172 3.51 -2.42 -6.88
CA GLU A 172 4.32 -1.40 -6.22
C GLU A 172 4.27 -0.08 -6.98
N THR A 173 3.85 0.99 -6.33
CA THR A 173 3.87 2.34 -6.87
C THR A 173 4.23 3.35 -5.79
N ASP A 174 4.73 4.50 -6.21
CA ASP A 174 4.97 5.68 -5.38
C ASP A 174 4.31 6.91 -6.02
N ILE A 175 4.29 8.03 -5.31
CA ILE A 175 3.72 9.29 -5.81
C ILE A 175 4.39 9.70 -7.12
N ARG A 176 5.71 9.58 -7.22
CA ARG A 176 6.48 9.96 -8.42
C ARG A 176 6.06 9.12 -9.61
N ARG A 177 5.97 7.80 -9.45
CA ARG A 177 5.58 6.87 -10.50
C ARG A 177 4.14 7.11 -10.94
N PHE A 178 3.23 7.30 -9.98
CA PHE A 178 1.84 7.60 -10.26
C PHE A 178 1.68 8.92 -11.03
N SER A 179 2.35 9.97 -10.57
CA SER A 179 2.33 11.29 -11.20
C SER A 179 2.99 11.27 -12.58
N SER A 180 4.12 10.57 -12.74
CA SER A 180 4.79 10.40 -14.03
C SER A 180 3.89 9.72 -15.05
N GLY A 181 3.14 8.70 -14.65
CA GLY A 181 2.14 8.05 -15.49
C GLY A 181 1.03 8.99 -15.93
N TYR A 182 0.50 9.78 -15.00
CA TYR A 182 -0.52 10.78 -15.29
C TYR A 182 -0.04 11.87 -16.26
N TYR A 183 1.16 12.40 -16.07
CA TYR A 183 1.73 13.44 -16.95
C TYR A 183 2.35 12.88 -18.24
N SER A 184 2.32 11.57 -18.45
CA SER A 184 2.75 10.94 -19.70
C SER A 184 1.73 11.14 -20.81
N ILE A 185 2.13 10.83 -22.05
CA ILE A 185 1.21 10.89 -23.21
C ILE A 185 -0.03 10.02 -23.00
N SER A 186 0.11 8.89 -22.29
CA SER A 186 -1.00 7.99 -22.01
C SER A 186 -1.95 8.52 -20.94
N SER A 187 -1.52 9.50 -20.11
CA SER A 187 -2.26 10.00 -18.94
C SER A 187 -2.80 8.89 -18.04
N SER A 188 -2.07 7.78 -17.94
CA SER A 188 -2.51 6.58 -17.26
C SER A 188 -1.62 6.25 -16.08
N SER A 189 -2.23 5.87 -14.97
CA SER A 189 -1.54 5.51 -13.73
C SER A 189 -2.23 4.32 -13.06
N MET A 190 -1.55 3.74 -12.07
CA MET A 190 -2.06 2.58 -11.35
C MET A 190 -1.68 2.68 -9.88
N MET A 191 -2.53 2.19 -8.99
CA MET A 191 -2.24 2.05 -7.57
C MET A 191 -2.97 0.85 -6.95
N PRO A 192 -2.46 0.26 -5.86
CA PRO A 192 -3.13 -0.85 -5.21
C PRO A 192 -4.44 -0.42 -4.54
N LEU A 193 -5.42 -1.33 -4.53
CA LEU A 193 -6.64 -1.25 -3.75
C LEU A 193 -6.44 -2.05 -2.47
N VAL A 194 -6.66 -1.40 -1.32
CA VAL A 194 -6.50 -2.01 0.00
C VAL A 194 -7.86 -2.38 0.58
N LYS A 195 -7.99 -3.64 1.00
CA LYS A 195 -9.17 -4.20 1.68
C LYS A 195 -8.78 -4.60 3.10
N ILE A 196 -9.71 -4.43 4.03
CA ILE A 196 -9.59 -4.98 5.38
C ILE A 196 -10.24 -6.35 5.38
N VAL A 197 -9.47 -7.36 5.77
CA VAL A 197 -9.94 -8.75 5.91
C VAL A 197 -9.90 -9.11 7.39
N ASN A 198 -11.03 -9.54 7.94
CA ASN A 198 -11.09 -10.03 9.30
C ASN A 198 -10.58 -11.48 9.36
N GLN A 199 -9.89 -11.83 10.42
CA GLN A 199 -9.27 -13.17 10.55
C GLN A 199 -10.31 -14.30 10.57
N GLU A 200 -11.55 -14.01 11.01
CA GLU A 200 -12.67 -14.97 11.00
C GLU A 200 -13.11 -15.36 9.57
N ASP A 201 -12.93 -14.47 8.59
CA ASP A 201 -13.35 -14.72 7.20
C ASP A 201 -12.35 -15.64 6.44
N ASN A 202 -11.10 -15.77 6.92
CA ASN A 202 -10.07 -16.59 6.29
C ASN A 202 -10.20 -18.08 6.61
N GLU A 203 -10.83 -18.47 7.71
CA GLU A 203 -11.04 -19.89 8.03
C GLU A 203 -12.10 -20.55 7.14
N ASN A 204 -13.02 -19.75 6.56
CA ASN A 204 -14.08 -20.23 5.65
C ASN A 204 -13.71 -20.15 4.16
N GLY A 205 -12.57 -19.58 3.81
CA GLY A 205 -12.17 -19.30 2.41
C GLY A 205 -11.48 -20.45 1.67
N SER A 206 -11.15 -21.57 2.33
CA SER A 206 -10.42 -22.68 1.69
C SER A 206 -11.29 -23.87 1.23
N SER A 207 -12.62 -23.73 1.22
CA SER A 207 -13.49 -24.76 0.63
C SER A 207 -14.72 -24.14 0.00
N SER A 208 -14.72 -23.89 -1.31
CA SER A 208 -15.97 -24.01 -2.06
C SER A 208 -15.74 -24.13 -3.55
N GLY A 209 -15.90 -25.32 -4.00
CA GLY A 209 -16.63 -25.56 -5.22
C GLY A 209 -18.03 -25.95 -4.80
N GLY A 210 -19.09 -25.29 -5.33
CA GLY A 210 -20.34 -25.90 -5.68
C GLY A 210 -21.55 -25.79 -4.75
N ALA A 211 -22.61 -25.28 -5.37
CA ALA A 211 -24.04 -25.62 -5.27
C ALA A 211 -24.93 -24.90 -4.23
N SER A 212 -25.73 -24.02 -4.80
CA SER A 212 -27.18 -23.71 -4.61
C SER A 212 -27.97 -24.45 -3.53
N GLY A 213 -28.81 -23.71 -2.80
CA GLY A 213 -29.95 -24.24 -2.06
C GLY A 213 -30.61 -23.19 -1.17
N SER A 214 -31.79 -22.81 -1.55
CA SER A 214 -32.73 -21.85 -1.03
C SER A 214 -33.24 -22.07 0.39
N GLU A 215 -33.82 -20.99 0.92
CA GLU A 215 -35.04 -20.80 1.71
C GLU A 215 -34.91 -20.44 3.21
N SER A 216 -35.37 -19.24 3.40
CA SER A 216 -36.40 -18.70 4.32
C SER A 216 -36.35 -19.03 5.83
N GLY A 217 -36.45 -17.96 6.62
CA GLY A 217 -36.87 -18.04 8.03
C GLY A 217 -36.66 -16.76 8.82
N SER A 218 -37.67 -15.91 8.76
CA SER A 218 -38.19 -14.91 9.70
C SER A 218 -37.62 -14.85 11.13
N GLY A 219 -37.35 -13.62 11.59
CA GLY A 219 -37.84 -13.15 12.88
C GLY A 219 -36.78 -12.79 13.93
N GLY A 220 -36.83 -11.59 14.39
CA GLY A 220 -36.44 -11.23 15.76
C GLY A 220 -35.28 -10.27 15.89
N GLY A 221 -35.62 -8.97 15.99
CA GLY A 221 -34.69 -7.95 16.44
C GLY A 221 -34.14 -8.24 17.84
N LYS A 222 -32.87 -8.05 17.99
CA LYS A 222 -32.25 -7.70 19.27
C LYS A 222 -31.11 -6.74 18.96
N GLU A 223 -31.35 -5.49 19.31
CA GLU A 223 -30.26 -4.57 19.60
C GLU A 223 -29.36 -5.24 20.67
N SER A 224 -28.17 -5.56 20.34
CA SER A 224 -27.16 -5.92 21.32
C SER A 224 -26.03 -4.91 21.25
N SER A 225 -26.01 -4.12 22.28
CA SER A 225 -24.89 -3.32 22.79
C SER A 225 -23.52 -3.90 22.46
N GLY A 226 -22.64 -3.00 22.03
CA GLY A 226 -21.25 -3.26 21.66
C GLY A 226 -20.47 -4.06 22.67
N GLY A 227 -20.25 -5.30 22.35
CA GLY A 227 -19.13 -6.08 22.85
C GLY A 227 -18.01 -5.96 21.84
N SER A 228 -16.91 -5.35 22.24
CA SER A 228 -15.65 -5.33 21.47
C SER A 228 -15.21 -6.75 21.22
N LYS A 229 -15.55 -7.29 20.05
CA LYS A 229 -14.89 -8.50 19.54
C LYS A 229 -13.47 -8.08 19.18
N ASN A 230 -12.49 -8.58 19.90
CA ASN A 230 -11.06 -8.44 19.61
C ASN A 230 -10.69 -9.22 18.31
N GLY A 231 -11.35 -8.92 17.21
CA GLY A 231 -10.97 -9.41 15.91
C GLY A 231 -9.77 -8.63 15.39
N HIS A 232 -8.68 -9.33 15.09
CA HIS A 232 -7.56 -8.73 14.40
C HIS A 232 -7.88 -8.56 12.92
N SER A 233 -7.51 -7.41 12.37
CA SER A 233 -7.70 -7.09 10.95
C SER A 233 -6.38 -7.31 10.19
N LEU A 234 -6.48 -7.91 9.01
CA LEU A 234 -5.38 -8.05 8.05
C LEU A 234 -5.66 -7.16 6.84
N PHE A 235 -4.62 -6.85 6.08
CA PHE A 235 -4.75 -6.08 4.85
C PHE A 235 -4.52 -6.96 3.62
N ASP A 236 -5.40 -6.84 2.62
CA ASP A 236 -5.20 -7.39 1.29
C ASP A 236 -5.05 -6.23 0.29
N ALA A 237 -3.95 -6.20 -0.45
CA ALA A 237 -3.62 -5.17 -1.44
C ALA A 237 -3.30 -5.75 -2.82
N ARG A 238 -3.72 -7.00 -3.10
CA ARG A 238 -3.39 -7.74 -4.34
C ARG A 238 -4.22 -7.31 -5.55
N THR A 239 -5.13 -6.37 -5.38
CA THR A 239 -5.97 -5.81 -6.44
C THR A 239 -5.40 -4.46 -6.87
N THR A 240 -5.40 -4.14 -8.16
CA THR A 240 -4.86 -2.88 -8.69
C THR A 240 -5.95 -2.05 -9.36
N MET A 241 -5.99 -0.76 -9.03
CA MET A 241 -6.88 0.21 -9.68
C MET A 241 -6.18 0.89 -10.82
N LEU A 242 -6.87 1.00 -11.95
CA LEU A 242 -6.43 1.66 -13.17
C LEU A 242 -7.00 3.08 -13.25
N PHE A 243 -6.15 4.02 -13.59
CA PHE A 243 -6.52 5.43 -13.73
C PHE A 243 -6.22 5.94 -15.13
N LYS A 244 -7.13 6.75 -15.65
CA LYS A 244 -6.99 7.52 -16.89
C LYS A 244 -7.43 8.96 -16.61
N ASP A 245 -6.60 9.93 -16.97
CA ASP A 245 -6.87 11.36 -16.75
C ASP A 245 -7.23 11.70 -15.28
N GLY A 246 -6.72 10.91 -14.32
CA GLY A 246 -6.95 11.07 -12.88
C GLY A 246 -8.24 10.44 -12.34
N PHE A 247 -9.03 9.77 -13.19
CA PHE A 247 -10.24 9.04 -12.81
C PHE A 247 -10.01 7.53 -12.86
N VAL A 248 -10.69 6.80 -12.00
CA VAL A 248 -10.70 5.33 -12.05
C VAL A 248 -11.40 4.86 -13.30
N THR A 249 -10.78 3.97 -14.06
CA THR A 249 -11.34 3.39 -15.29
C THR A 249 -11.53 1.88 -15.22
N GLY A 250 -10.90 1.22 -14.25
CA GLY A 250 -11.01 -0.22 -14.09
C GLY A 250 -10.31 -0.72 -12.85
N GLU A 251 -10.53 -1.99 -12.56
CA GLU A 251 -9.93 -2.74 -11.45
C GLU A 251 -9.37 -4.04 -12.00
N LEU A 252 -8.12 -4.34 -11.69
CA LEU A 252 -7.50 -5.63 -11.99
C LEU A 252 -7.65 -6.54 -10.78
N ASN A 253 -8.12 -7.74 -11.00
CA ASN A 253 -8.20 -8.77 -9.97
C ASN A 253 -6.79 -9.30 -9.59
N VAL A 254 -6.71 -10.23 -8.66
CA VAL A 254 -5.44 -10.78 -8.15
C VAL A 254 -4.59 -11.42 -9.26
N GLN A 255 -5.20 -12.17 -10.18
CA GLN A 255 -4.49 -12.83 -11.29
C GLN A 255 -4.02 -11.83 -12.34
N GLU A 256 -4.85 -10.85 -12.65
CA GLU A 256 -4.51 -9.78 -13.61
C GLU A 256 -3.41 -8.89 -13.04
N THR A 257 -3.47 -8.55 -11.74
CA THR A 257 -2.39 -7.81 -11.04
C THR A 257 -1.07 -8.59 -11.05
N PHE A 258 -1.13 -9.88 -10.79
CA PHE A 258 0.02 -10.77 -10.85
C PHE A 258 0.63 -10.79 -12.26
N THR A 259 -0.21 -10.94 -13.31
CA THR A 259 0.22 -10.90 -14.71
C THR A 259 0.82 -9.54 -15.07
N LEU A 260 0.21 -8.44 -14.61
CA LEU A 260 0.74 -7.09 -14.80
C LEU A 260 2.14 -6.97 -14.19
N ASN A 261 2.35 -7.46 -12.99
CA ASN A 261 3.66 -7.42 -12.32
C ASN A 261 4.72 -8.18 -13.11
N MET A 262 4.36 -9.28 -13.80
CA MET A 262 5.28 -10.03 -14.68
C MET A 262 5.72 -9.23 -15.90
N LEU A 263 4.95 -8.22 -16.35
CA LEU A 263 5.33 -7.34 -17.46
C LEU A 263 6.44 -6.36 -17.10
N TYR A 264 6.69 -6.15 -15.80
CA TYR A 264 7.80 -5.32 -15.35
C TYR A 264 9.10 -6.14 -15.30
N ALA A 265 10.18 -5.56 -15.78
CA ALA A 265 11.48 -6.20 -15.83
C ALA A 265 11.96 -6.70 -14.45
N ASN A 266 12.62 -7.85 -14.42
CA ASN A 266 13.19 -8.47 -13.21
C ASN A 266 12.17 -8.97 -12.18
N TYR A 267 10.99 -9.38 -12.61
CA TYR A 267 10.04 -10.02 -11.73
C TYR A 267 10.54 -11.43 -11.32
N SER A 268 10.60 -11.67 -10.02
CA SER A 268 11.04 -12.95 -9.43
C SER A 268 10.50 -13.12 -8.01
N GLY A 269 10.45 -14.36 -7.55
CA GLY A 269 10.14 -14.70 -6.16
C GLY A 269 8.68 -15.04 -5.88
N SER A 270 7.76 -14.81 -6.82
CA SER A 270 6.36 -15.20 -6.66
C SER A 270 6.11 -16.66 -7.00
N THR A 271 4.99 -17.17 -6.54
CA THR A 271 4.57 -18.55 -6.76
C THR A 271 3.35 -18.66 -7.67
N ILE A 272 3.32 -19.69 -8.50
CA ILE A 272 2.20 -20.05 -9.36
C ILE A 272 1.68 -21.41 -8.89
N SER A 273 0.41 -21.48 -8.51
CA SER A 273 -0.26 -22.73 -8.17
C SER A 273 -0.98 -23.28 -9.40
N LEU A 274 -0.59 -24.45 -9.85
CA LEU A 274 -1.26 -25.20 -10.91
C LEU A 274 -2.03 -26.36 -10.28
N GLN A 275 -3.33 -26.40 -10.51
CA GLN A 275 -4.22 -27.42 -9.96
C GLN A 275 -4.68 -28.38 -11.05
N ASN A 276 -4.88 -29.65 -10.66
CA ASN A 276 -5.43 -30.69 -11.53
C ASN A 276 -4.67 -30.88 -12.86
N VAL A 277 -3.33 -30.84 -12.81
CA VAL A 277 -2.50 -31.11 -13.98
C VAL A 277 -2.43 -32.60 -14.16
N LYS A 278 -2.99 -33.13 -15.25
CA LYS A 278 -2.89 -34.55 -15.59
C LYS A 278 -1.48 -34.88 -16.07
N SER A 279 -0.87 -35.86 -15.41
CA SER A 279 0.39 -36.47 -15.85
C SER A 279 0.12 -37.56 -16.87
N ALA A 280 1.18 -38.12 -17.49
CA ALA A 280 1.07 -39.23 -18.43
C ALA A 280 0.41 -40.49 -17.82
N ASP A 281 0.42 -40.58 -16.49
CA ASP A 281 -0.16 -41.71 -15.70
C ASP A 281 -1.63 -41.47 -15.30
N ASP A 282 -2.32 -40.47 -15.90
CA ASP A 282 -3.72 -40.07 -15.72
C ASP A 282 -4.08 -39.58 -14.29
N ASP A 283 -3.14 -39.50 -13.36
CA ASP A 283 -3.35 -38.94 -12.03
C ASP A 283 -3.24 -37.39 -12.06
N ALA A 284 -4.22 -36.76 -11.41
CA ALA A 284 -4.23 -35.29 -11.31
C ALA A 284 -3.37 -34.82 -10.14
N HIS A 285 -2.34 -34.04 -10.45
CA HIS A 285 -1.41 -33.49 -9.47
C HIS A 285 -1.54 -31.97 -9.37
N ASN A 286 -1.26 -31.44 -8.16
CA ASN A 286 -1.11 -30.02 -7.93
C ASN A 286 0.38 -29.69 -7.82
N TYR A 287 0.79 -28.60 -8.49
CA TYR A 287 2.16 -28.12 -8.47
C TYR A 287 2.20 -26.69 -7.94
N LEU A 288 3.19 -26.41 -7.10
CA LEU A 288 3.58 -25.06 -6.73
C LEU A 288 4.89 -24.72 -7.42
N LEU A 289 4.85 -23.73 -8.31
CA LEU A 289 6.00 -23.28 -9.07
C LEU A 289 6.49 -21.95 -8.50
N THR A 290 7.78 -21.81 -8.21
CA THR A 290 8.40 -20.51 -7.90
C THR A 290 8.97 -19.91 -9.15
N VAL A 291 8.55 -18.71 -9.49
CA VAL A 291 9.09 -17.90 -10.58
C VAL A 291 10.49 -17.43 -10.20
N LYS A 292 11.49 -17.85 -10.93
CA LYS A 292 12.88 -17.45 -10.71
C LYS A 292 13.24 -16.23 -11.54
N GLN A 293 12.68 -16.14 -12.72
CA GLN A 293 12.91 -15.03 -13.63
C GLN A 293 11.75 -14.94 -14.62
N CYS A 294 11.30 -13.72 -14.88
CA CYS A 294 10.37 -13.42 -15.95
C CYS A 294 10.97 -12.34 -16.85
N THR A 295 10.98 -12.58 -18.14
CA THR A 295 11.52 -11.63 -19.13
C THR A 295 10.43 -11.31 -20.14
N PRO A 296 9.79 -10.14 -20.04
CA PRO A 296 8.79 -9.71 -21.01
C PRO A 296 9.47 -9.23 -22.28
N LYS A 297 8.89 -9.59 -23.42
CA LYS A 297 9.23 -9.09 -24.73
C LYS A 297 7.98 -8.53 -25.38
N VAL A 298 8.06 -7.29 -25.84
CA VAL A 298 6.92 -6.56 -26.38
C VAL A 298 7.24 -6.10 -27.79
N TRP A 299 6.37 -6.40 -28.75
CA TRP A 299 6.49 -5.95 -30.14
C TRP A 299 5.19 -5.28 -30.58
N LEU A 300 5.36 -4.30 -31.45
CA LEU A 300 4.25 -3.67 -32.14
C LEU A 300 4.31 -4.09 -33.59
N ASN A 301 3.33 -4.85 -34.06
CA ASN A 301 3.23 -5.33 -35.44
C ASN A 301 1.99 -4.69 -36.10
N THR A 302 2.00 -4.64 -37.43
CA THR A 302 0.84 -4.27 -38.23
C THR A 302 0.31 -5.52 -38.93
N LYS A 303 -0.93 -5.92 -38.58
CA LYS A 303 -1.65 -6.99 -39.27
C LYS A 303 -2.96 -6.42 -39.80
N ASP A 304 -3.25 -6.60 -41.10
CA ASP A 304 -4.49 -6.16 -41.73
C ASP A 304 -4.82 -4.67 -41.45
N ASP A 305 -3.84 -3.79 -41.60
CA ASP A 305 -3.91 -2.34 -41.31
C ASP A 305 -4.28 -2.00 -39.85
N LYS A 306 -4.20 -2.98 -38.94
CA LYS A 306 -4.40 -2.77 -37.51
C LYS A 306 -3.07 -2.91 -36.77
N LEU A 307 -2.85 -2.01 -35.82
CA LEU A 307 -1.73 -2.15 -34.89
C LEU A 307 -2.03 -3.27 -33.89
N VAL A 308 -1.16 -4.26 -33.84
CA VAL A 308 -1.25 -5.41 -32.93
C VAL A 308 -0.07 -5.35 -31.96
N LEU A 309 -0.36 -5.27 -30.67
CA LEU A 309 0.64 -5.39 -29.63
C LEU A 309 0.79 -6.88 -29.30
N GLU A 310 1.97 -7.42 -29.60
CA GLU A 310 2.32 -8.80 -29.25
C GLU A 310 3.18 -8.78 -27.97
N ILE A 311 2.75 -9.52 -26.94
CA ILE A 311 3.46 -9.66 -25.68
C ILE A 311 3.81 -11.13 -25.49
N ARG A 312 5.10 -11.40 -25.28
CA ARG A 312 5.60 -12.72 -24.93
C ARG A 312 6.27 -12.66 -23.57
N LEU A 313 5.89 -13.55 -22.67
CA LEU A 313 6.51 -13.74 -21.37
C LEU A 313 7.35 -15.02 -21.41
N ASP A 314 8.66 -14.88 -21.29
CA ASP A 314 9.57 -16.01 -21.08
C ASP A 314 9.74 -16.19 -19.56
N VAL A 315 9.08 -17.21 -18.99
CA VAL A 315 9.06 -17.44 -17.53
C VAL A 315 9.90 -18.66 -17.19
N TYR A 316 10.90 -18.47 -16.33
CA TYR A 316 11.70 -19.56 -15.78
C TYR A 316 11.22 -19.87 -14.35
N CYS A 317 10.68 -21.09 -14.17
CA CYS A 317 10.12 -21.55 -12.90
C CYS A 317 10.91 -22.75 -12.35
N LYS A 318 10.85 -22.91 -11.01
CA LYS A 318 11.29 -24.11 -10.29
C LYS A 318 10.09 -24.71 -9.58
N ILE A 319 9.94 -26.03 -9.60
CA ILE A 319 8.97 -26.73 -8.78
C ILE A 319 9.41 -26.58 -7.31
N SER A 320 8.53 -26.00 -6.50
CA SER A 320 8.75 -25.79 -5.06
C SER A 320 8.06 -26.84 -4.24
N ASP A 321 6.87 -27.28 -4.69
CA ASP A 321 6.09 -28.30 -4.04
C ASP A 321 5.24 -29.06 -5.06
N GLN A 322 4.97 -30.32 -4.77
CA GLN A 322 4.14 -31.22 -5.58
C GLN A 322 3.42 -32.16 -4.61
N ASN A 323 2.08 -32.27 -4.72
CA ASN A 323 1.40 -33.33 -4.02
C ASN A 323 1.61 -34.66 -4.76
N ALA A 324 2.64 -35.40 -4.38
CA ALA A 324 2.80 -36.75 -4.84
C ALA A 324 1.92 -37.67 -4.01
N THR A 325 1.13 -38.54 -4.65
CA THR A 325 0.58 -39.71 -3.98
C THR A 325 1.74 -40.60 -3.48
N ALA A 326 1.61 -41.18 -2.29
CA ALA A 326 2.67 -41.81 -1.51
C ALA A 326 3.45 -42.96 -2.18
N SER A 327 3.30 -43.19 -3.48
CA SER A 327 3.97 -44.23 -4.24
C SER A 327 5.26 -43.83 -4.96
N ASP A 328 5.53 -42.51 -5.10
CA ASP A 328 6.71 -42.02 -5.85
C ASP A 328 7.83 -41.63 -4.88
N SER A 329 8.66 -42.57 -4.49
CA SER A 329 9.83 -42.36 -3.63
C SER A 329 11.10 -41.91 -4.39
N THR A 330 11.02 -41.52 -5.65
CA THR A 330 12.16 -41.05 -6.43
C THR A 330 12.17 -39.52 -6.50
N TYR A 331 12.59 -38.89 -5.41
CA TYR A 331 12.97 -37.48 -5.45
C TYR A 331 14.23 -37.29 -6.32
N SER A 332 14.02 -36.98 -7.60
CA SER A 332 15.07 -36.41 -8.41
C SER A 332 15.30 -34.96 -7.97
N LYS A 333 16.55 -34.58 -7.72
CA LYS A 333 16.94 -33.23 -7.27
C LYS A 333 16.44 -32.07 -8.18
N ASN A 334 16.07 -32.37 -9.42
CA ASN A 334 15.41 -31.47 -10.37
C ASN A 334 14.68 -32.30 -11.44
N PRO A 335 13.46 -32.78 -11.15
CA PRO A 335 12.68 -33.48 -12.16
C PRO A 335 12.39 -32.48 -13.31
N PRO A 336 12.54 -32.88 -14.58
CA PRO A 336 12.08 -32.05 -15.69
C PRO A 336 10.58 -31.81 -15.52
N LEU A 337 10.14 -30.58 -15.71
CA LEU A 337 8.72 -30.23 -15.72
C LEU A 337 7.97 -31.12 -16.72
N PRO A 338 6.94 -31.88 -16.30
CA PRO A 338 6.11 -32.63 -17.23
C PRO A 338 5.59 -31.71 -18.35
N GLN A 339 5.45 -32.24 -19.55
CA GLN A 339 5.02 -31.45 -20.70
C GLN A 339 3.64 -30.81 -20.46
N ALA A 340 2.72 -31.56 -19.79
CA ALA A 340 1.41 -31.07 -19.39
C ALA A 340 1.47 -29.83 -18.45
N VAL A 341 2.52 -29.70 -17.63
CA VAL A 341 2.73 -28.50 -16.79
C VAL A 341 3.24 -27.32 -17.62
N LYS A 342 4.08 -27.58 -18.64
CA LYS A 342 4.56 -26.53 -19.56
C LYS A 342 3.45 -25.95 -20.43
N GLU A 343 2.45 -26.76 -20.78
CA GLU A 343 1.31 -26.35 -21.61
C GLU A 343 0.23 -25.60 -20.82
N LYS A 344 0.18 -25.79 -19.49
CA LYS A 344 -0.84 -25.21 -18.61
C LYS A 344 -0.34 -23.98 -17.83
N ALA A 345 0.99 -23.79 -17.74
CA ALA A 345 1.62 -22.62 -17.14
C ALA A 345 1.77 -21.47 -18.16
#